data_ec27f9fef935fdbc218e28e2ea34545d
#
_entry.id   ec27f9fef935fdbc218e28e2ea34545d
#
_cell.length_a   1.000
_cell.length_b   1.000
_cell.length_c   1.000
_cell.angle_alpha   90.00
_cell.angle_beta   90.00
_cell.angle_gamma   90.00
#
_symmetry.space_group_name_H-M   'P 1'
#
loop_
_entity.id
_entity.type
_entity.pdbx_description
1 polymer ?
#
loop_
_entity_poly.entity_id
_entity_poly.type
_entity_poly.pdbx_seq_one_letter_code
_entity_poly.pdbx_strand_id
1 'polypeptide(L)'
;YKRKMHANYCSLSSKDFDKTLRETLPLETQSLGTRVKNFDSSSVTLADGERLEAGAVIDCRNIIASKHLEGGWQIFVGRHFKYKKPHGIKNPIIMDASVTQHAPSGNRSAYRFMYVLPLADDELFFEDTYYDEERALDENLLKYRIDQYNQQIGLEEGTEISREKGILPVITGGDFKAYLSSFEKQGVAMAGARGGFNHPLTSFTMPFAVSNALAIAGKANL
;
A
#
# COMPACT_ATOMS: atom_id res chain seq x y z
N TYR A 1 -11.13 19.08 -14.18
CA TYR A 1 -11.35 18.13 -15.30
C TYR A 1 -11.86 16.81 -14.74
N LYS A 2 -13.05 16.36 -15.17
CA LYS A 2 -13.60 15.05 -14.79
C LYS A 2 -13.61 14.15 -16.02
N ARG A 3 -13.10 12.93 -15.90
CA ARG A 3 -13.10 11.92 -16.96
C ARG A 3 -13.79 10.65 -16.47
N LYS A 4 -14.77 10.15 -17.24
CA LYS A 4 -15.33 8.83 -17.01
C LYS A 4 -14.37 7.78 -17.61
N MET A 5 -13.93 6.86 -16.79
CA MET A 5 -13.15 5.70 -17.23
C MET A 5 -14.10 4.62 -17.76
N HIS A 6 -13.70 3.92 -18.82
CA HIS A 6 -14.46 2.80 -19.38
C HIS A 6 -14.03 1.43 -18.81
N ALA A 7 -13.11 1.44 -17.84
CA ALA A 7 -12.66 0.24 -17.16
C ALA A 7 -13.39 0.10 -15.80
N ASN A 8 -13.66 -1.13 -15.40
CA ASN A 8 -14.12 -1.40 -14.04
C ASN A 8 -12.96 -1.18 -13.06
N TYR A 9 -13.28 -0.56 -11.93
CA TYR A 9 -12.38 -0.48 -10.79
C TYR A 9 -12.71 -1.63 -9.83
N CYS A 10 -11.70 -2.43 -9.49
CA CYS A 10 -11.84 -3.52 -8.54
C CYS A 10 -11.02 -3.18 -7.29
N SER A 11 -11.64 -3.29 -6.13
CA SER A 11 -10.98 -3.14 -4.84
C SER A 11 -11.06 -4.45 -4.08
N LEU A 12 -9.95 -4.86 -3.51
CA LEU A 12 -9.85 -6.03 -2.64
C LEU A 12 -9.39 -5.55 -1.27
N SER A 13 -10.18 -5.84 -0.22
CA SER A 13 -9.79 -5.44 1.13
C SER A 13 -8.57 -6.25 1.60
N SER A 14 -7.67 -5.62 2.35
CA SER A 14 -6.52 -6.30 2.94
C SER A 14 -6.95 -7.47 3.83
N LYS A 15 -8.09 -7.33 4.51
CA LYS A 15 -8.66 -8.36 5.38
C LYS A 15 -9.10 -9.61 4.59
N ASP A 16 -9.83 -9.41 3.48
CA ASP A 16 -10.31 -10.53 2.67
C ASP A 16 -9.16 -11.21 1.93
N PHE A 17 -8.17 -10.43 1.49
CA PHE A 17 -6.96 -10.96 0.86
C PHE A 17 -6.15 -11.81 1.85
N ASP A 18 -5.87 -11.28 3.05
CA ASP A 18 -5.15 -11.99 4.10
C ASP A 18 -5.88 -13.29 4.50
N LYS A 19 -7.21 -13.21 4.72
CA LYS A 19 -8.04 -14.36 5.03
C LYS A 19 -7.94 -15.45 3.95
N THR A 20 -8.12 -15.05 2.68
CA THR A 20 -8.08 -15.99 1.55
C THR A 20 -6.73 -16.69 1.45
N LEU A 21 -5.63 -15.94 1.59
CA LEU A 21 -4.29 -16.53 1.56
C LEU A 21 -4.06 -17.50 2.72
N ARG A 22 -4.45 -17.15 3.93
CA ARG A 22 -4.29 -18.01 5.12
C ARG A 22 -5.11 -19.29 5.02
N GLU A 23 -6.32 -19.22 4.48
CA GLU A 23 -7.18 -20.38 4.29
C GLU A 23 -6.69 -21.29 3.14
N THR A 24 -5.95 -20.73 2.19
CA THR A 24 -5.44 -21.48 1.03
C THR A 24 -4.09 -22.15 1.31
N LEU A 25 -3.27 -21.55 2.17
CA LEU A 25 -1.94 -22.06 2.49
C LEU A 25 -1.99 -23.03 3.69
N PRO A 26 -1.29 -24.18 3.64
CA PRO A 26 -1.16 -25.06 4.79
C PRO A 26 -0.61 -24.32 6.01
N LEU A 27 -1.16 -24.59 7.19
CA LEU A 27 -0.79 -23.88 8.43
C LEU A 27 0.70 -24.02 8.77
N GLU A 28 1.28 -25.19 8.50
CA GLU A 28 2.68 -25.50 8.72
C GLU A 28 3.66 -24.70 7.83
N THR A 29 3.13 -24.05 6.79
CA THR A 29 3.92 -23.15 5.91
C THR A 29 3.91 -21.69 6.36
N GLN A 30 3.21 -21.38 7.46
CA GLN A 30 2.96 -20.02 7.92
C GLN A 30 3.59 -19.80 9.30
N SER A 31 4.57 -18.90 9.39
CA SER A 31 5.17 -18.48 10.67
C SER A 31 4.82 -17.01 10.95
N LEU A 32 3.61 -16.80 11.48
CA LEU A 32 3.07 -15.46 11.76
C LEU A 32 3.59 -14.89 13.07
N GLY A 33 3.70 -13.57 13.13
CA GLY A 33 4.23 -12.89 14.32
C GLY A 33 5.72 -13.18 14.60
N THR A 34 6.39 -13.83 13.67
CA THR A 34 7.77 -14.31 13.81
C THR A 34 8.74 -13.30 13.19
N ARG A 35 9.72 -12.89 13.99
CA ARG A 35 10.73 -11.92 13.55
C ARG A 35 11.99 -12.64 13.04
N VAL A 36 12.37 -12.33 11.82
CA VAL A 36 13.65 -12.78 11.24
C VAL A 36 14.79 -11.92 11.77
N LYS A 37 15.82 -12.58 12.36
CA LYS A 37 17.04 -11.94 12.85
C LYS A 37 18.11 -11.86 11.77
N ASN A 38 18.32 -12.95 11.06
CA ASN A 38 19.30 -13.06 9.98
C ASN A 38 18.83 -14.07 8.93
N PHE A 39 19.44 -14.07 7.76
CA PHE A 39 19.18 -15.02 6.68
C PHE A 39 20.34 -15.04 5.68
N ASP A 40 20.43 -16.12 4.92
CA ASP A 40 21.32 -16.31 3.77
C ASP A 40 20.54 -16.97 2.62
N SER A 41 21.22 -17.49 1.61
CA SER A 41 20.56 -18.11 0.43
C SER A 41 19.85 -19.42 0.74
N SER A 42 20.14 -20.08 1.85
CA SER A 42 19.66 -21.42 2.21
C SER A 42 19.07 -21.52 3.60
N SER A 43 19.04 -20.43 4.37
CA SER A 43 18.49 -20.47 5.72
C SER A 43 17.99 -19.14 6.23
N VAL A 44 17.09 -19.21 7.20
CA VAL A 44 16.55 -18.08 7.95
C VAL A 44 16.74 -18.34 9.44
N THR A 45 17.33 -17.40 10.18
CA THR A 45 17.44 -17.44 11.64
C THR A 45 16.42 -16.50 12.26
N LEU A 46 15.58 -17.02 13.13
CA LEU A 46 14.53 -16.29 13.84
C LEU A 46 15.08 -15.56 15.07
N ALA A 47 14.29 -14.67 15.65
CA ALA A 47 14.71 -13.86 16.80
C ALA A 47 14.95 -14.68 18.08
N ASP A 48 14.27 -15.80 18.24
CA ASP A 48 14.44 -16.78 19.33
C ASP A 48 15.66 -17.70 19.15
N GLY A 49 16.31 -17.66 18.00
CA GLY A 49 17.49 -18.45 17.67
C GLY A 49 17.18 -19.69 16.82
N GLU A 50 15.92 -20.02 16.57
CA GLU A 50 15.56 -21.11 15.68
C GLU A 50 16.12 -20.84 14.26
N ARG A 51 16.66 -21.88 13.62
CA ARG A 51 17.16 -21.82 12.25
C ARG A 51 16.33 -22.73 11.35
N LEU A 52 15.77 -22.13 10.32
CA LEU A 52 15.00 -22.80 9.29
C LEU A 52 15.87 -22.97 8.03
N GLU A 53 16.07 -24.18 7.59
CA GLU A 53 16.76 -24.48 6.33
C GLU A 53 15.77 -24.44 5.15
N ALA A 54 16.23 -23.94 4.00
CA ALA A 54 15.41 -23.78 2.80
C ALA A 54 16.24 -24.00 1.53
N GLY A 55 15.60 -24.45 0.46
CA GLY A 55 16.23 -24.55 -0.87
C GLY A 55 16.54 -23.19 -1.50
N ALA A 56 15.79 -22.16 -1.14
CA ALA A 56 16.03 -20.77 -1.52
C ALA A 56 15.37 -19.81 -0.53
N VAL A 57 15.89 -18.59 -0.44
CA VAL A 57 15.34 -17.52 0.39
C VAL A 57 15.02 -16.31 -0.49
N ILE A 58 13.81 -15.76 -0.34
CA ILE A 58 13.35 -14.59 -1.04
C ILE A 58 12.98 -13.50 -0.02
N ASP A 59 13.61 -12.34 -0.09
CA ASP A 59 13.33 -11.20 0.80
C ASP A 59 12.24 -10.31 0.17
N CYS A 60 11.03 -10.38 0.72
CA CYS A 60 9.85 -9.61 0.29
C CYS A 60 9.51 -8.44 1.23
N ARG A 61 10.40 -8.03 2.12
CA ARG A 61 10.15 -6.95 3.08
C ARG A 61 9.98 -5.60 2.39
N ASN A 62 9.59 -4.57 3.16
CA ASN A 62 9.43 -3.23 2.63
C ASN A 62 10.74 -2.63 2.11
N ILE A 63 10.62 -1.68 1.18
CA ILE A 63 11.73 -0.87 0.70
C ILE A 63 12.35 -0.10 1.88
N ILE A 64 13.65 0.08 1.85
CA ILE A 64 14.40 0.83 2.86
C ILE A 64 14.86 2.14 2.23
N ALA A 65 14.73 3.24 2.98
CA ALA A 65 15.33 4.52 2.58
C ALA A 65 16.83 4.32 2.32
N SER A 66 17.30 4.82 1.20
CA SER A 66 18.69 4.65 0.74
C SER A 66 19.15 5.91 0.03
N LYS A 67 20.42 6.25 0.19
CA LYS A 67 21.08 7.33 -0.56
C LYS A 67 21.13 7.08 -2.08
N HIS A 68 20.84 5.88 -2.50
CA HIS A 68 20.79 5.50 -3.90
C HIS A 68 19.43 5.67 -4.55
N LEU A 69 18.39 6.02 -3.77
CA LEU A 69 17.02 6.23 -4.26
C LEU A 69 16.62 7.68 -4.07
N GLU A 70 15.93 8.21 -5.07
CA GLU A 70 15.34 9.54 -5.08
C GLU A 70 13.83 9.43 -5.14
N GLY A 71 13.13 10.34 -4.46
CA GLY A 71 11.67 10.37 -4.45
C GLY A 71 11.12 11.05 -3.22
N GLY A 72 9.86 10.78 -2.92
CA GLY A 72 9.13 11.32 -1.80
C GLY A 72 8.22 10.28 -1.16
N TRP A 73 7.12 10.74 -0.64
CA TRP A 73 6.18 9.92 0.12
C TRP A 73 4.75 10.13 -0.37
N GLN A 74 4.02 9.05 -0.51
CA GLN A 74 2.56 9.06 -0.57
C GLN A 74 2.05 8.83 0.84
N ILE A 75 1.28 9.78 1.36
CA ILE A 75 0.83 9.79 2.75
C ILE A 75 -0.69 9.89 2.75
N PHE A 76 -1.34 9.04 3.53
CA PHE A 76 -2.79 8.98 3.50
C PHE A 76 -3.42 8.57 4.84
N VAL A 77 -4.68 8.95 4.97
CA VAL A 77 -5.65 8.39 5.92
C VAL A 77 -6.88 7.97 5.13
N GLY A 78 -7.29 6.72 5.33
CA GLY A 78 -8.54 6.17 4.83
C GLY A 78 -9.52 5.93 5.96
N ARG A 79 -10.82 6.22 5.73
CA ARG A 79 -11.91 6.00 6.69
C ARG A 79 -13.10 5.36 6.00
N HIS A 80 -13.59 4.27 6.55
CA HIS A 80 -14.76 3.54 6.07
C HIS A 80 -15.98 3.91 6.90
N PHE A 81 -17.03 4.38 6.24
CA PHE A 81 -18.27 4.82 6.87
C PHE A 81 -19.44 3.94 6.46
N LYS A 82 -20.32 3.69 7.42
CA LYS A 82 -21.65 3.12 7.25
C LYS A 82 -22.69 4.22 7.41
N TYR A 83 -23.61 4.35 6.48
CA TYR A 83 -24.70 5.32 6.47
C TYR A 83 -26.03 4.66 6.82
N LYS A 84 -26.95 5.44 7.36
CA LYS A 84 -28.32 4.96 7.68
C LYS A 84 -29.18 4.75 6.44
N LYS A 85 -28.83 5.40 5.33
CA LYS A 85 -29.55 5.35 4.04
C LYS A 85 -28.53 5.18 2.92
N PRO A 86 -28.98 4.66 1.76
CA PRO A 86 -28.14 4.61 0.57
C PRO A 86 -27.58 5.99 0.21
N HIS A 87 -26.26 6.06 -0.03
CA HIS A 87 -25.54 7.30 -0.33
C HIS A 87 -25.67 7.76 -1.80
N GLY A 88 -26.17 6.92 -2.69
CA GLY A 88 -26.41 7.25 -4.10
C GLY A 88 -25.16 7.35 -5.01
N ILE A 89 -23.96 7.22 -4.47
CA ILE A 89 -22.71 7.21 -5.24
C ILE A 89 -22.51 5.83 -5.85
N LYS A 90 -22.60 5.73 -7.18
CA LYS A 90 -22.54 4.44 -7.90
C LYS A 90 -21.18 4.10 -8.46
N ASN A 91 -20.32 5.08 -8.65
CA ASN A 91 -19.01 4.88 -9.26
C ASN A 91 -17.90 5.38 -8.33
N PRO A 92 -16.76 4.73 -8.30
CA PRO A 92 -15.58 5.24 -7.60
C PRO A 92 -15.18 6.62 -8.10
N ILE A 93 -14.78 7.50 -7.18
CA ILE A 93 -14.12 8.75 -7.48
C ILE A 93 -12.64 8.53 -7.25
N ILE A 94 -11.88 8.58 -8.34
CA ILE A 94 -10.46 8.30 -8.32
C ILE A 94 -9.69 9.60 -8.48
N MET A 95 -8.88 9.94 -7.47
CA MET A 95 -7.99 11.10 -7.47
C MET A 95 -8.72 12.42 -7.72
N ASP A 96 -9.74 12.73 -6.90
CA ASP A 96 -10.37 14.06 -6.95
C ASP A 96 -9.43 15.12 -6.37
N ALA A 97 -8.76 15.83 -7.27
CA ALA A 97 -7.83 16.91 -6.94
C ALA A 97 -8.51 18.29 -6.86
N SER A 98 -9.84 18.37 -6.86
CA SER A 98 -10.57 19.64 -6.65
C SER A 98 -10.49 20.15 -5.21
N VAL A 99 -9.86 19.42 -4.33
CA VAL A 99 -9.61 19.75 -2.93
C VAL A 99 -8.44 20.72 -2.77
N THR A 100 -8.36 21.43 -1.62
CA THR A 100 -7.26 22.32 -1.33
C THR A 100 -5.92 21.60 -1.37
N GLN A 101 -4.98 22.13 -2.15
CA GLN A 101 -3.68 21.55 -2.44
C GLN A 101 -2.61 21.96 -1.42
N HIS A 102 -2.75 21.53 -0.16
CA HIS A 102 -1.79 21.80 0.90
C HIS A 102 -1.49 20.52 1.67
N ALA A 103 -0.22 20.15 1.78
CA ALA A 103 0.24 19.12 2.70
C ALA A 103 0.19 19.61 4.17
N PRO A 104 0.13 18.70 5.16
CA PRO A 104 0.26 19.04 6.58
C PRO A 104 1.59 19.72 6.93
N SER A 105 2.67 19.42 6.21
CA SER A 105 3.98 20.07 6.32
C SER A 105 3.95 21.57 5.96
N GLY A 106 2.85 22.07 5.34
CA GLY A 106 2.77 23.41 4.78
C GLY A 106 3.31 23.51 3.35
N ASN A 107 3.81 22.43 2.78
CA ASN A 107 4.27 22.39 1.39
C ASN A 107 3.09 22.64 0.43
N ARG A 108 3.14 23.78 -0.27
CA ARG A 108 2.11 24.19 -1.24
C ARG A 108 2.27 23.51 -2.61
N SER A 109 3.38 22.84 -2.85
CA SER A 109 3.65 22.08 -4.08
C SER A 109 3.19 20.64 -3.97
N ALA A 110 2.72 20.19 -2.80
CA ALA A 110 2.20 18.87 -2.60
C ALA A 110 0.95 18.64 -3.43
N TYR A 111 0.90 17.49 -4.13
CA TYR A 111 -0.29 17.07 -4.85
C TYR A 111 -1.20 16.30 -3.91
N ARG A 112 -2.43 16.80 -3.70
CA ARG A 112 -3.42 16.19 -2.82
C ARG A 112 -4.69 15.81 -3.59
N PHE A 113 -5.29 14.68 -3.22
CA PHE A 113 -6.55 14.22 -3.82
C PHE A 113 -7.34 13.35 -2.83
N MET A 114 -8.62 13.19 -3.14
CA MET A 114 -9.52 12.27 -2.45
C MET A 114 -9.83 11.06 -3.32
N TYR A 115 -9.84 9.88 -2.70
CA TYR A 115 -10.58 8.72 -3.22
C TYR A 115 -11.92 8.61 -2.52
N VAL A 116 -12.95 8.18 -3.27
CA VAL A 116 -14.23 7.74 -2.71
C VAL A 116 -14.60 6.42 -3.36
N LEU A 117 -14.66 5.38 -2.57
CA LEU A 117 -14.95 4.02 -3.05
C LEU A 117 -16.30 3.56 -2.48
N PRO A 118 -17.33 3.37 -3.30
CA PRO A 118 -18.58 2.74 -2.87
C PRO A 118 -18.34 1.24 -2.69
N LEU A 119 -18.35 0.78 -1.44
CA LEU A 119 -18.15 -0.62 -1.08
C LEU A 119 -19.48 -1.38 -1.00
N ALA A 120 -20.55 -0.69 -0.61
CA ALA A 120 -21.93 -1.14 -0.65
C ALA A 120 -22.85 0.07 -0.88
N ASP A 121 -24.17 -0.13 -1.00
CA ASP A 121 -25.12 0.97 -1.22
C ASP A 121 -25.13 1.98 -0.07
N ASP A 122 -24.78 1.55 1.14
CA ASP A 122 -24.74 2.33 2.36
C ASP A 122 -23.34 2.39 3.00
N GLU A 123 -22.30 1.98 2.27
CA GLU A 123 -20.92 2.00 2.75
C GLU A 123 -19.98 2.69 1.77
N LEU A 124 -19.27 3.71 2.26
CA LEU A 124 -18.23 4.43 1.52
C LEU A 124 -16.91 4.40 2.25
N PHE A 125 -15.86 4.21 1.48
CA PHE A 125 -14.51 4.44 1.92
C PHE A 125 -13.99 5.75 1.32
N PHE A 126 -13.49 6.63 2.18
CA PHE A 126 -12.83 7.88 1.80
C PHE A 126 -11.34 7.78 2.13
N GLU A 127 -10.50 8.26 1.23
CA GLU A 127 -9.07 8.38 1.50
C GLU A 127 -8.58 9.77 1.11
N ASP A 128 -8.01 10.49 2.07
CA ASP A 128 -7.29 11.74 1.84
C ASP A 128 -5.81 11.41 1.67
N THR A 129 -5.30 11.64 0.47
CA THR A 129 -3.94 11.27 0.08
C THR A 129 -3.21 12.49 -0.46
N TYR A 130 -1.93 12.59 -0.14
CA TYR A 130 -1.05 13.60 -0.72
C TYR A 130 0.36 13.06 -0.94
N TYR A 131 1.07 13.66 -1.89
CA TYR A 131 2.50 13.42 -2.13
C TYR A 131 3.31 14.55 -1.51
N ASP A 132 4.36 14.22 -0.78
CA ASP A 132 5.27 15.20 -0.16
C ASP A 132 6.71 14.66 -0.13
N GLU A 133 7.66 15.56 -0.09
CA GLU A 133 9.06 15.25 0.17
C GLU A 133 9.29 14.90 1.64
N GLU A 134 8.48 15.49 2.54
CA GLU A 134 8.54 15.24 3.97
C GLU A 134 7.63 14.06 4.37
N ARG A 135 8.17 13.22 5.25
CA ARG A 135 7.45 12.09 5.85
C ARG A 135 6.60 12.55 7.04
N ALA A 136 5.66 13.47 6.81
CA ALA A 136 4.84 14.05 7.86
C ALA A 136 3.37 13.62 7.71
N LEU A 137 2.82 12.90 8.70
CA LEU A 137 1.42 12.53 8.75
C LEU A 137 0.72 13.25 9.92
N ASP A 138 -0.20 14.16 9.61
CA ASP A 138 -1.16 14.71 10.56
C ASP A 138 -2.51 13.98 10.42
N GLU A 139 -2.68 12.92 11.18
CA GLU A 139 -3.89 12.09 11.14
C GLU A 139 -5.16 12.88 11.48
N ASN A 140 -5.10 13.82 12.42
CA ASN A 140 -6.26 14.60 12.83
C ASN A 140 -6.69 15.58 11.76
N LEU A 141 -5.75 16.23 11.10
CA LEU A 141 -6.02 17.12 9.98
C LEU A 141 -6.64 16.37 8.80
N LEU A 142 -6.13 15.19 8.45
CA LEU A 142 -6.67 14.41 7.35
C LEU A 142 -8.08 13.88 7.67
N LYS A 143 -8.34 13.43 8.89
CA LYS A 143 -9.68 13.06 9.35
C LYS A 143 -10.67 14.21 9.20
N TYR A 144 -10.29 15.40 9.69
CA TYR A 144 -11.11 16.60 9.56
C TYR A 144 -11.40 16.94 8.09
N ARG A 145 -10.42 16.82 7.21
CA ARG A 145 -10.58 17.05 5.77
C ARG A 145 -11.53 16.04 5.12
N ILE A 146 -11.50 14.78 5.55
CA ILE A 146 -12.45 13.75 5.11
C ILE A 146 -13.86 14.12 5.56
N ASP A 147 -14.06 14.56 6.80
CA ASP A 147 -15.37 14.97 7.29
C ASP A 147 -15.90 16.17 6.51
N GLN A 148 -15.07 17.17 6.22
CA GLN A 148 -15.45 18.31 5.37
C GLN A 148 -15.83 17.88 3.95
N TYR A 149 -15.08 16.97 3.34
CA TYR A 149 -15.36 16.47 2.00
C TYR A 149 -16.67 15.70 1.98
N ASN A 150 -16.93 14.86 2.97
CA ASN A 150 -18.18 14.12 3.13
C ASN A 150 -19.40 15.08 3.18
N GLN A 151 -19.32 16.14 3.98
CA GLN A 151 -20.34 17.19 4.04
C GLN A 151 -20.48 17.93 2.70
N GLN A 152 -19.38 18.29 2.05
CA GLN A 152 -19.37 19.02 0.78
C GLN A 152 -20.06 18.26 -0.35
N ILE A 153 -20.00 16.95 -0.37
CA ILE A 153 -20.70 16.11 -1.36
C ILE A 153 -22.14 15.79 -0.95
N GLY A 154 -22.63 16.38 0.14
CA GLY A 154 -24.04 16.34 0.56
C GLY A 154 -24.45 15.07 1.27
N LEU A 155 -23.54 14.33 1.86
CA LEU A 155 -23.86 13.14 2.63
C LEU A 155 -24.22 13.47 4.08
N GLU A 156 -25.10 12.67 4.65
CA GLU A 156 -25.41 12.69 6.08
C GLU A 156 -24.21 12.19 6.88
N GLU A 157 -24.24 12.39 8.19
CA GLU A 157 -23.21 11.86 9.08
C GLU A 157 -23.25 10.32 9.10
N GLY A 158 -22.15 9.69 8.70
CA GLY A 158 -21.96 8.25 8.73
C GLY A 158 -21.28 7.81 10.02
N THR A 159 -21.47 6.55 10.38
CA THR A 159 -20.71 5.91 11.46
C THR A 159 -19.40 5.34 10.89
N GLU A 160 -18.25 5.79 11.40
CA GLU A 160 -16.96 5.19 11.03
C GLU A 160 -16.87 3.76 11.58
N ILE A 161 -16.65 2.78 10.71
CA ILE A 161 -16.56 1.37 11.06
C ILE A 161 -15.14 0.81 10.97
N SER A 162 -14.28 1.45 10.19
CA SER A 162 -12.84 1.13 10.17
C SER A 162 -12.04 2.28 9.62
N ARG A 163 -10.73 2.24 9.83
CA ARG A 163 -9.78 3.20 9.26
C ARG A 163 -8.45 2.54 8.95
N GLU A 164 -7.72 3.20 8.04
CA GLU A 164 -6.33 2.88 7.74
C GLU A 164 -5.50 4.15 7.56
N LYS A 165 -4.20 4.00 7.63
CA LYS A 165 -3.25 5.08 7.34
C LYS A 165 -1.94 4.49 6.86
N GLY A 166 -1.24 5.25 6.05
CA GLY A 166 0.05 4.81 5.54
C GLY A 166 0.95 5.96 5.13
N ILE A 167 2.22 5.63 5.08
CA ILE A 167 3.28 6.45 4.50
C ILE A 167 4.08 5.53 3.61
N LEU A 168 3.89 5.66 2.31
CA LEU A 168 4.47 4.80 1.30
C LEU A 168 5.58 5.54 0.55
N PRO A 169 6.73 4.92 0.33
CA PRO A 169 7.76 5.52 -0.49
C PRO A 169 7.32 5.58 -1.97
N VAL A 170 7.58 6.71 -2.60
CA VAL A 170 7.40 6.93 -4.04
C VAL A 170 8.78 7.16 -4.63
N ILE A 171 9.29 6.17 -5.36
CA ILE A 171 10.61 6.20 -5.94
C ILE A 171 10.51 6.71 -7.38
N THR A 172 11.07 7.88 -7.64
CA THR A 172 11.01 8.55 -8.94
C THR A 172 12.34 8.56 -9.68
N GLY A 173 13.44 8.18 -8.99
CA GLY A 173 14.77 8.20 -9.59
C GLY A 173 15.82 7.53 -8.72
N GLY A 174 17.07 7.73 -9.09
CA GLY A 174 18.24 7.20 -8.39
C GLY A 174 18.94 6.06 -9.12
N ASP A 175 19.92 5.46 -8.46
CA ASP A 175 20.64 4.28 -8.92
C ASP A 175 20.08 3.01 -8.28
N PHE A 176 19.08 2.41 -8.95
CA PHE A 176 18.40 1.22 -8.45
C PHE A 176 19.34 0.01 -8.37
N LYS A 177 20.32 -0.10 -9.26
CA LYS A 177 21.33 -1.17 -9.21
C LYS A 177 22.22 -1.04 -7.98
N ALA A 178 22.68 0.16 -7.68
CA ALA A 178 23.45 0.41 -6.45
C ALA A 178 22.61 0.18 -5.19
N TYR A 179 21.31 0.54 -5.24
CA TYR A 179 20.36 0.22 -4.14
C TYR A 179 20.28 -1.29 -3.90
N LEU A 180 20.03 -2.09 -4.93
CA LEU A 180 19.96 -3.55 -4.79
C LEU A 180 21.28 -4.10 -4.25
N SER A 181 22.40 -3.72 -4.83
CA SER A 181 23.73 -4.19 -4.42
C SER A 181 24.07 -3.83 -2.97
N SER A 182 23.51 -2.74 -2.43
CA SER A 182 23.73 -2.36 -1.02
C SER A 182 23.09 -3.31 0.00
N PHE A 183 22.12 -4.12 -0.42
CA PHE A 183 21.42 -5.11 0.41
C PHE A 183 21.66 -6.54 -0.05
N GLU A 184 22.36 -6.70 -1.16
CA GLU A 184 22.56 -8.00 -1.78
C GLU A 184 23.31 -8.92 -0.83
N LYS A 185 22.64 -9.95 -0.38
CA LYS A 185 23.24 -11.13 0.20
C LYS A 185 23.37 -12.15 -0.92
N GLN A 186 24.54 -12.69 -1.10
CA GLN A 186 24.84 -13.62 -2.17
C GLN A 186 23.81 -14.76 -2.23
N GLY A 187 23.15 -14.90 -3.36
CA GLY A 187 22.13 -15.93 -3.61
C GLY A 187 20.74 -15.69 -3.00
N VAL A 188 20.50 -14.54 -2.36
CA VAL A 188 19.17 -14.18 -1.86
C VAL A 188 18.46 -13.31 -2.90
N ALA A 189 17.30 -13.76 -3.38
CA ALA A 189 16.46 -12.97 -4.26
C ALA A 189 15.67 -11.91 -3.48
N MET A 190 15.42 -10.75 -4.10
CA MET A 190 14.54 -9.73 -3.56
C MET A 190 13.26 -9.63 -4.38
N ALA A 191 12.12 -9.53 -3.71
CA ALA A 191 10.81 -9.40 -4.35
C ALA A 191 9.93 -8.36 -3.62
N GLY A 192 8.71 -8.13 -4.12
CA GLY A 192 7.81 -7.13 -3.58
C GLY A 192 8.42 -5.72 -3.61
N ALA A 193 8.06 -4.89 -2.65
CA ALA A 193 8.56 -3.51 -2.56
C ALA A 193 10.09 -3.44 -2.41
N ARG A 194 10.71 -4.38 -1.69
CA ARG A 194 12.16 -4.48 -1.53
C ARG A 194 12.87 -4.65 -2.88
N GLY A 195 12.31 -5.45 -3.77
CA GLY A 195 12.82 -5.67 -5.13
C GLY A 195 12.42 -4.58 -6.12
N GLY A 196 11.74 -3.51 -5.69
CA GLY A 196 11.29 -2.42 -6.55
C GLY A 196 10.06 -2.76 -7.40
N PHE A 197 9.34 -3.83 -7.08
CA PHE A 197 8.14 -4.23 -7.82
C PHE A 197 6.91 -3.42 -7.39
N ASN A 198 6.97 -2.12 -7.63
CA ASN A 198 5.89 -1.17 -7.38
C ASN A 198 5.82 -0.12 -8.49
N HIS A 199 4.63 0.40 -8.72
CA HIS A 199 4.44 1.46 -9.71
C HIS A 199 5.07 2.79 -9.20
N PRO A 200 5.94 3.45 -9.97
CA PRO A 200 6.73 4.58 -9.49
C PRO A 200 5.89 5.80 -9.07
N LEU A 201 4.70 5.99 -9.65
CA LEU A 201 3.84 7.15 -9.34
C LEU A 201 2.75 6.84 -8.32
N THR A 202 2.25 5.60 -8.26
CA THR A 202 1.08 5.26 -7.43
C THR A 202 1.43 4.35 -6.26
N SER A 203 2.64 3.84 -6.19
CA SER A 203 3.11 2.82 -5.25
C SER A 203 2.28 1.52 -5.27
N PHE A 204 1.44 1.31 -6.28
CA PHE A 204 0.66 0.08 -6.41
C PHE A 204 1.60 -1.11 -6.66
N THR A 205 1.44 -2.15 -5.85
CA THR A 205 2.30 -3.34 -5.88
C THR A 205 1.58 -4.58 -6.39
N MET A 206 0.26 -4.68 -6.24
CA MET A 206 -0.49 -5.91 -6.50
C MET A 206 -0.28 -6.53 -7.90
N PRO A 207 -0.37 -5.78 -9.02
CA PRO A 207 -0.13 -6.36 -10.35
C PRO A 207 1.29 -6.92 -10.51
N PHE A 208 2.27 -6.21 -9.94
CA PHE A 208 3.68 -6.64 -9.97
C PHE A 208 3.91 -7.85 -9.06
N ALA A 209 3.28 -7.89 -7.87
CA ALA A 209 3.37 -9.00 -6.94
C ALA A 209 2.83 -10.28 -7.57
N VAL A 210 1.66 -10.22 -8.22
CA VAL A 210 1.06 -11.37 -8.92
C VAL A 210 1.96 -11.84 -10.07
N SER A 211 2.41 -10.94 -10.95
CA SER A 211 3.29 -11.29 -12.07
C SER A 211 4.60 -11.92 -11.60
N ASN A 212 5.17 -11.38 -10.53
CA ASN A 212 6.43 -11.87 -9.96
C ASN A 212 6.24 -13.24 -9.31
N ALA A 213 5.17 -13.44 -8.55
CA ALA A 213 4.84 -14.73 -7.95
C ALA A 213 4.66 -15.84 -9.00
N LEU A 214 3.96 -15.54 -10.11
CA LEU A 214 3.80 -16.47 -11.23
C LEU A 214 5.14 -16.82 -11.89
N ALA A 215 6.01 -15.81 -12.08
CA ALA A 215 7.34 -16.04 -12.65
C ALA A 215 8.24 -16.90 -11.74
N ILE A 216 8.17 -16.69 -10.42
CA ILE A 216 8.90 -17.51 -9.43
C ILE A 216 8.37 -18.93 -9.43
N ALA A 217 7.04 -19.10 -9.32
CA ALA A 217 6.40 -20.41 -9.30
C ALA A 217 6.71 -21.23 -10.57
N GLY A 218 6.72 -20.57 -11.74
CA GLY A 218 7.07 -21.24 -13.01
C GLY A 218 8.52 -21.71 -13.10
N LYS A 219 9.41 -21.19 -12.24
CA LYS A 219 10.84 -21.58 -12.19
C LYS A 219 11.17 -22.51 -11.01
N ALA A 220 10.33 -22.55 -10.00
CA ALA A 220 10.56 -23.38 -8.80
C ALA A 220 10.42 -24.89 -9.08
N ASN A 221 9.86 -25.27 -10.21
CA ASN A 221 9.67 -26.66 -10.64
C ASN A 221 10.72 -27.12 -11.68
N LEU A 222 11.82 -26.40 -11.82
CA LEU A 222 12.93 -26.72 -12.73
C LEU A 222 14.07 -27.42 -11.99
#